data_42af98b3df682598e20bda45ab88ee59
#
_entry.id   42af98b3df682598e20bda45ab88ee59
#
_cell.length_a   1.000
_cell.length_b   1.000
_cell.length_c   1.000
_cell.angle_alpha   90.00
_cell.angle_beta   90.00
_cell.angle_gamma   90.00
#
_symmetry.space_group_name_H-M   'P 1'
#
loop_
_entity.id
_entity.type
_entity.pdbx_description
1 polymer ?
#
loop_
_entity_poly.entity_id
_entity_poly.type
_entity_poly.pdbx_seq_one_letter_code
_entity_poly.pdbx_strand_id
1 'polypeptide(L)'
;MRRDGGELVLTLDRAERHNAFSAHMRDELVAGLTVAALEPALTVVLRGAGPSFCSGGDLDEFGTFPDPATAHLVRTTRSPARLLAGMRERVRAEVHGACIGAGIELAAFAHTVVAAPDAFFQLPEVAMGLIPGAGGTASLPRRIGRQRTAYLALTGCRLDAETARTWGLVDAVAARA
;
A
#
# COMPACT_ATOMS: atom_id res chain seq x y z
N MET A 1 -14.60 -1.27 6.12
CA MET A 1 -14.36 -0.07 6.98
C MET A 1 -15.05 -0.25 8.32
N ARG A 2 -14.36 0.03 9.43
CA ARG A 2 -14.91 -0.02 10.81
C ARG A 2 -14.37 1.19 11.58
N ARG A 3 -15.22 1.81 12.40
CA ARG A 3 -14.81 2.83 13.37
C ARG A 3 -14.67 2.18 14.75
N ASP A 4 -13.57 2.48 15.43
CA ASP A 4 -13.26 1.97 16.75
C ASP A 4 -12.66 3.11 17.60
N GLY A 5 -13.48 3.71 18.45
CA GLY A 5 -13.09 4.92 19.18
C GLY A 5 -12.65 6.05 18.24
N GLY A 6 -11.40 6.50 18.38
CA GLY A 6 -10.75 7.52 17.53
C GLY A 6 -10.05 6.96 16.29
N GLU A 7 -10.16 5.66 16.00
CA GLU A 7 -9.54 5.01 14.86
C GLU A 7 -10.56 4.69 13.75
N LEU A 8 -10.17 4.91 12.51
CA LEU A 8 -10.84 4.41 11.32
C LEU A 8 -10.03 3.26 10.74
N VAL A 9 -10.52 2.05 10.92
CA VAL A 9 -9.87 0.84 10.41
C VAL A 9 -10.36 0.57 8.99
N LEU A 10 -9.45 0.64 8.03
CA LEU A 10 -9.66 0.32 6.62
C LEU A 10 -9.00 -1.02 6.33
N THR A 11 -9.80 -2.04 6.08
CA THR A 11 -9.32 -3.39 5.80
C THR A 11 -9.42 -3.66 4.30
N LEU A 12 -8.32 -4.03 3.67
CA LEU A 12 -8.32 -4.60 2.33
C LEU A 12 -8.89 -6.03 2.48
N ASP A 13 -10.07 -6.26 1.93
CA ASP A 13 -10.85 -7.49 2.20
C ASP A 13 -11.26 -8.18 0.90
N ARG A 14 -10.30 -8.89 0.33
CA ARG A 14 -10.44 -9.78 -0.82
C ARG A 14 -9.45 -10.94 -0.64
N ALA A 15 -9.58 -11.61 0.52
CA ALA A 15 -8.61 -12.58 1.01
C ALA A 15 -8.36 -13.74 0.05
N GLU A 16 -9.37 -14.18 -0.70
CA GLU A 16 -9.29 -15.24 -1.71
C GLU A 16 -8.39 -14.90 -2.90
N ARG A 17 -8.11 -13.60 -3.11
CA ARG A 17 -7.17 -13.08 -4.12
C ARG A 17 -5.95 -12.41 -3.47
N HIS A 18 -5.63 -12.77 -2.20
CA HIS A 18 -4.54 -12.15 -1.44
C HIS A 18 -4.60 -10.62 -1.42
N ASN A 19 -5.82 -10.06 -1.40
CA ASN A 19 -6.08 -8.63 -1.43
C ASN A 19 -5.47 -7.93 -2.67
N ALA A 20 -5.49 -8.59 -3.83
CA ALA A 20 -5.11 -7.97 -5.09
C ALA A 20 -5.90 -6.67 -5.31
N PHE A 21 -5.17 -5.57 -5.54
CA PHE A 21 -5.69 -4.21 -5.55
C PHE A 21 -6.43 -3.90 -6.85
N SER A 22 -7.74 -4.09 -6.83
CA SER A 22 -8.64 -3.84 -7.96
C SER A 22 -9.13 -2.40 -8.01
N ALA A 23 -9.76 -2.02 -9.12
CA ALA A 23 -10.43 -0.73 -9.26
C ALA A 23 -11.54 -0.53 -8.23
N HIS A 24 -12.29 -1.59 -7.91
CA HIS A 24 -13.32 -1.56 -6.87
C HIS A 24 -12.71 -1.30 -5.49
N MET A 25 -11.68 -2.05 -5.11
CA MET A 25 -10.97 -1.85 -3.83
C MET A 25 -10.35 -0.46 -3.74
N ARG A 26 -9.81 0.06 -4.84
CA ARG A 26 -9.30 1.44 -4.93
C ARG A 26 -10.40 2.45 -4.59
N ASP A 27 -11.57 2.31 -5.20
CA ASP A 27 -12.67 3.26 -5.05
C ASP A 27 -13.24 3.22 -3.63
N GLU A 28 -13.36 2.04 -3.02
CA GLU A 28 -13.75 1.88 -1.62
C GLU A 28 -12.70 2.46 -0.65
N LEU A 29 -11.42 2.24 -0.93
CA LEU A 29 -10.34 2.82 -0.13
C LEU A 29 -10.35 4.35 -0.22
N VAL A 30 -10.56 4.92 -1.40
CA VAL A 30 -10.72 6.37 -1.59
C VAL A 30 -11.92 6.89 -0.78
N ALA A 31 -13.06 6.20 -0.81
CA ALA A 31 -14.23 6.59 -0.03
C ALA A 31 -13.92 6.61 1.49
N GLY A 32 -13.29 5.54 2.01
CA GLY A 32 -12.90 5.47 3.42
C GLY A 32 -11.88 6.55 3.82
N LEU A 33 -10.87 6.79 3.00
CA LEU A 33 -9.88 7.84 3.23
C LEU A 33 -10.50 9.24 3.15
N THR A 34 -11.52 9.44 2.32
CA THR A 34 -12.25 10.71 2.25
C THR A 34 -13.00 10.99 3.56
N VAL A 35 -13.60 9.97 4.18
CA VAL A 35 -14.19 10.11 5.53
C VAL A 35 -13.13 10.56 6.53
N ALA A 36 -11.95 9.92 6.54
CA ALA A 36 -10.86 10.33 7.42
C ALA A 36 -10.34 11.75 7.14
N ALA A 37 -10.37 12.19 5.88
CA ALA A 37 -9.97 13.55 5.52
C ALA A 37 -10.93 14.62 6.05
N LEU A 38 -12.23 14.30 6.12
CA LEU A 38 -13.27 15.19 6.65
C LEU A 38 -13.30 15.21 8.19
N GLU A 39 -12.70 14.22 8.85
CA GLU A 39 -12.63 14.11 10.31
C GLU A 39 -11.16 14.09 10.79
N PRO A 40 -10.51 15.25 10.96
CA PRO A 40 -9.08 15.32 11.30
C PRO A 40 -8.68 14.67 12.63
N ALA A 41 -9.63 14.45 13.53
CA ALA A 41 -9.41 13.78 14.83
C ALA A 41 -9.23 12.25 14.69
N LEU A 42 -9.61 11.66 13.55
CA LEU A 42 -9.47 10.22 13.34
C LEU A 42 -8.02 9.87 12.94
N THR A 43 -7.49 8.84 13.56
CA THR A 43 -6.34 8.09 13.03
C THR A 43 -6.82 7.00 12.08
N VAL A 44 -6.01 6.67 11.07
CA VAL A 44 -6.33 5.66 10.08
C VAL A 44 -5.45 4.44 10.29
N VAL A 45 -6.06 3.27 10.36
CA VAL A 45 -5.35 1.99 10.37
C VAL A 45 -5.63 1.26 9.07
N LEU A 46 -4.59 1.01 8.28
CA LEU A 46 -4.65 0.18 7.08
C LEU A 46 -4.21 -1.24 7.42
N ARG A 47 -5.01 -2.24 7.06
CA ARG A 47 -4.66 -3.66 7.23
C ARG A 47 -5.26 -4.53 6.13
N GLY A 48 -4.77 -5.75 5.99
CA GLY A 48 -5.33 -6.76 5.11
C GLY A 48 -6.13 -7.82 5.88
N ALA A 49 -7.16 -8.38 5.24
CA ALA A 49 -7.82 -9.59 5.70
C ALA A 49 -7.07 -10.84 5.20
N GLY A 50 -7.29 -11.99 5.84
CA GLY A 50 -6.75 -13.26 5.37
C GLY A 50 -5.23 -13.38 5.50
N PRO A 51 -4.54 -14.06 4.55
CA PRO A 51 -3.13 -14.43 4.68
C PRO A 51 -2.13 -13.35 4.24
N SER A 52 -2.58 -12.25 3.64
CA SER A 52 -1.72 -11.23 3.06
C SER A 52 -2.25 -9.83 3.30
N PHE A 53 -1.36 -8.86 3.40
CA PHE A 53 -1.75 -7.46 3.38
C PHE A 53 -2.29 -7.08 1.99
N CYS A 54 -1.47 -7.23 0.93
CA CYS A 54 -1.87 -6.97 -0.46
C CYS A 54 -0.81 -7.55 -1.41
N SER A 55 -1.24 -8.33 -2.39
CA SER A 55 -0.36 -8.99 -3.38
C SER A 55 -0.02 -8.12 -4.60
N GLY A 56 -0.41 -6.85 -4.61
CA GLY A 56 -0.18 -5.94 -5.73
C GLY A 56 -1.44 -5.64 -6.54
N GLY A 57 -1.27 -5.00 -7.69
CA GLY A 57 -2.38 -4.70 -8.60
C GLY A 57 -3.06 -5.97 -9.11
N ASP A 58 -4.38 -5.91 -9.31
CA ASP A 58 -5.12 -7.03 -9.88
C ASP A 58 -4.74 -7.20 -11.35
N LEU A 59 -4.05 -8.30 -11.67
CA LEU A 59 -3.54 -8.57 -13.02
C LEU A 59 -4.66 -8.75 -14.05
N ASP A 60 -5.85 -9.18 -13.61
CA ASP A 60 -7.01 -9.33 -14.51
C ASP A 60 -7.52 -7.97 -15.03
N GLU A 61 -7.17 -6.88 -14.37
CA GLU A 61 -7.55 -5.52 -14.77
C GLU A 61 -6.48 -4.80 -15.63
N PHE A 62 -5.29 -5.39 -15.78
CA PHE A 62 -4.22 -4.76 -16.55
C PHE A 62 -4.56 -4.76 -18.04
N GLY A 63 -4.38 -3.58 -18.68
CA GLY A 63 -4.70 -3.41 -20.10
C GLY A 63 -6.19 -3.34 -20.45
N THR A 64 -7.08 -3.30 -19.46
CA THR A 64 -8.55 -3.25 -19.69
C THR A 64 -9.09 -1.85 -20.01
N PHE A 65 -8.32 -0.81 -19.77
CA PHE A 65 -8.72 0.55 -20.14
C PHE A 65 -8.68 0.75 -21.65
N PRO A 66 -9.63 1.55 -22.20
CA PRO A 66 -9.73 1.76 -23.65
C PRO A 66 -8.50 2.46 -24.24
N ASP A 67 -7.81 3.27 -23.44
CA ASP A 67 -6.59 3.99 -23.84
C ASP A 67 -5.75 4.40 -22.62
N PRO A 68 -4.43 4.68 -22.83
CA PRO A 68 -3.54 5.09 -21.75
C PRO A 68 -3.92 6.41 -21.08
N ALA A 69 -4.55 7.35 -21.79
CA ALA A 69 -4.94 8.65 -21.22
C ALA A 69 -6.08 8.48 -20.21
N THR A 70 -7.08 7.67 -20.54
CA THR A 70 -8.17 7.29 -19.62
C THR A 70 -7.62 6.57 -18.40
N ALA A 71 -6.72 5.60 -18.57
CA ALA A 71 -6.07 4.90 -17.46
C ALA A 71 -5.32 5.89 -16.54
N HIS A 72 -4.58 6.83 -17.12
CA HIS A 72 -3.85 7.85 -16.37
C HIS A 72 -4.81 8.78 -15.61
N LEU A 73 -5.86 9.27 -16.24
CA LEU A 73 -6.86 10.15 -15.63
C LEU A 73 -7.50 9.48 -14.41
N VAL A 74 -7.99 8.26 -14.56
CA VAL A 74 -8.64 7.51 -13.47
C VAL A 74 -7.65 7.32 -12.31
N ARG A 75 -6.42 6.91 -12.59
CA ARG A 75 -5.38 6.71 -11.56
C ARG A 75 -5.03 8.01 -10.82
N THR A 76 -5.06 9.15 -11.48
CA THR A 76 -4.70 10.44 -10.87
C THR A 76 -5.85 11.09 -10.12
N THR A 77 -7.09 10.94 -10.60
CA THR A 77 -8.29 11.51 -9.96
C THR A 77 -8.76 10.67 -8.77
N ARG A 78 -8.69 9.34 -8.88
CA ARG A 78 -9.07 8.39 -7.83
C ARG A 78 -7.83 7.80 -7.16
N SER A 79 -7.03 8.65 -6.52
CA SER A 79 -5.72 8.29 -5.97
C SER A 79 -5.76 8.16 -4.44
N PRO A 80 -5.78 6.94 -3.87
CA PRO A 80 -5.60 6.76 -2.44
C PRO A 80 -4.24 7.28 -1.95
N ALA A 81 -3.21 7.19 -2.78
CA ALA A 81 -1.88 7.71 -2.49
C ALA A 81 -1.87 9.21 -2.14
N ARG A 82 -2.67 10.03 -2.87
CA ARG A 82 -2.79 11.46 -2.58
C ARG A 82 -3.44 11.72 -1.22
N LEU A 83 -4.50 10.99 -0.90
CA LEU A 83 -5.19 11.10 0.38
C LEU A 83 -4.28 10.66 1.52
N LEU A 84 -3.60 9.50 1.39
CA LEU A 84 -2.63 9.01 2.36
C LEU A 84 -1.48 10.01 2.57
N ALA A 85 -0.94 10.57 1.50
CA ALA A 85 0.13 11.58 1.60
C ALA A 85 -0.32 12.83 2.35
N GLY A 86 -1.56 13.28 2.15
CA GLY A 86 -2.13 14.45 2.82
C GLY A 86 -2.42 14.25 4.31
N MET A 87 -2.56 13.00 4.76
CA MET A 87 -2.87 12.67 6.16
C MET A 87 -1.86 11.73 6.82
N ARG A 88 -0.66 11.59 6.23
CA ARG A 88 0.32 10.56 6.60
C ARG A 88 0.56 10.45 8.11
N GLU A 89 0.65 11.57 8.81
CA GLU A 89 0.96 11.64 10.25
C GLU A 89 -0.09 10.92 11.14
N ARG A 90 -1.26 10.64 10.57
CA ARG A 90 -2.39 9.98 11.22
C ARG A 90 -2.63 8.56 10.67
N VAL A 91 -1.73 8.06 9.80
CA VAL A 91 -1.88 6.73 9.18
C VAL A 91 -0.90 5.75 9.80
N ARG A 92 -1.41 4.61 10.21
CA ARG A 92 -0.66 3.41 10.59
C ARG A 92 -0.99 2.28 9.61
N ALA A 93 0.01 1.55 9.17
CA ALA A 93 -0.18 0.33 8.38
C ALA A 93 0.24 -0.90 9.20
N GLU A 94 -0.62 -1.90 9.24
CA GLU A 94 -0.39 -3.20 9.88
C GLU A 94 -0.25 -4.26 8.77
N VAL A 95 0.98 -4.70 8.53
CA VAL A 95 1.35 -5.51 7.36
C VAL A 95 1.69 -6.93 7.77
N HIS A 96 1.20 -7.92 7.03
CA HIS A 96 1.53 -9.32 7.22
C HIS A 96 1.52 -10.07 5.88
N GLY A 97 2.20 -11.22 5.82
CA GLY A 97 2.29 -12.00 4.59
C GLY A 97 2.79 -11.16 3.41
N ALA A 98 2.18 -11.31 2.25
CA ALA A 98 2.55 -10.56 1.06
C ALA A 98 2.18 -9.08 1.15
N CYS A 99 3.17 -8.20 0.93
CA CYS A 99 3.03 -6.76 0.76
C CYS A 99 3.79 -6.35 -0.51
N ILE A 100 3.15 -6.46 -1.66
CA ILE A 100 3.79 -6.44 -2.98
C ILE A 100 3.20 -5.30 -3.82
N GLY A 101 3.99 -4.65 -4.66
CA GLY A 101 3.54 -3.63 -5.62
C GLY A 101 2.67 -2.56 -4.96
N ALA A 102 1.40 -2.42 -5.37
CA ALA A 102 0.47 -1.47 -4.75
C ALA A 102 0.41 -1.59 -3.22
N GLY A 103 0.58 -2.78 -2.66
CA GLY A 103 0.61 -3.01 -1.21
C GLY A 103 1.73 -2.25 -0.53
N ILE A 104 2.98 -2.45 -0.94
CA ILE A 104 4.14 -1.76 -0.37
C ILE A 104 4.09 -0.26 -0.69
N GLU A 105 3.61 0.12 -1.89
CA GLU A 105 3.51 1.52 -2.30
C GLU A 105 2.57 2.31 -1.38
N LEU A 106 1.40 1.74 -1.05
CA LEU A 106 0.40 2.37 -0.19
C LEU A 106 0.82 2.34 1.28
N ALA A 107 1.33 1.19 1.78
CA ALA A 107 1.81 1.08 3.16
C ALA A 107 2.93 2.08 3.47
N ALA A 108 3.82 2.34 2.51
CA ALA A 108 4.94 3.27 2.67
C ALA A 108 4.53 4.74 2.83
N PHE A 109 3.28 5.12 2.58
CA PHE A 109 2.75 6.46 2.92
C PHE A 109 2.45 6.61 4.42
N ALA A 110 2.22 5.53 5.15
CA ALA A 110 1.88 5.61 6.56
C ALA A 110 3.00 6.25 7.39
N HIS A 111 2.65 6.94 8.48
CA HIS A 111 3.61 7.42 9.47
C HIS A 111 4.32 6.24 10.12
N THR A 112 3.54 5.26 10.55
CA THR A 112 4.05 4.04 11.19
C THR A 112 3.65 2.82 10.38
N VAL A 113 4.62 1.96 10.09
CA VAL A 113 4.41 0.63 9.49
C VAL A 113 4.85 -0.43 10.48
N VAL A 114 3.91 -1.23 10.93
CA VAL A 114 4.17 -2.40 11.78
C VAL A 114 4.02 -3.65 10.93
N ALA A 115 5.04 -4.48 10.88
CA ALA A 115 5.01 -5.72 10.11
C ALA A 115 4.94 -6.94 11.03
N ALA A 116 4.16 -7.93 10.65
CA ALA A 116 4.26 -9.25 11.27
C ALA A 116 5.57 -9.94 10.84
N PRO A 117 6.10 -10.90 11.63
CA PRO A 117 7.36 -11.59 11.30
C PRO A 117 7.34 -12.33 9.95
N ASP A 118 6.16 -12.75 9.49
CA ASP A 118 5.93 -13.43 8.22
C ASP A 118 5.78 -12.47 7.02
N ALA A 119 5.76 -11.17 7.28
CA ALA A 119 5.62 -10.17 6.23
C ALA A 119 6.83 -10.17 5.28
N PHE A 120 6.54 -9.99 4.00
CA PHE A 120 7.57 -9.76 3.00
C PHE A 120 7.15 -8.70 1.98
N PHE A 121 8.15 -8.04 1.42
CA PHE A 121 7.98 -6.87 0.56
C PHE A 121 8.67 -7.08 -0.78
N GLN A 122 8.04 -6.64 -1.86
CA GLN A 122 8.58 -6.77 -3.21
C GLN A 122 8.01 -5.70 -4.15
N LEU A 123 8.80 -5.24 -5.12
CA LEU A 123 8.37 -4.41 -6.25
C LEU A 123 8.66 -5.14 -7.57
N PRO A 124 7.73 -5.93 -8.10
CA PRO A 124 7.96 -6.73 -9.31
C PRO A 124 7.71 -5.98 -10.61
N GLU A 125 7.24 -4.73 -10.57
CA GLU A 125 6.69 -3.98 -11.70
C GLU A 125 7.66 -3.88 -12.88
N VAL A 126 8.95 -3.63 -12.63
CA VAL A 126 9.95 -3.47 -13.71
C VAL A 126 10.14 -4.76 -14.49
N ALA A 127 10.10 -5.93 -13.84
CA ALA A 127 10.16 -7.21 -14.53
C ALA A 127 8.94 -7.47 -15.45
N MET A 128 7.84 -6.74 -15.22
CA MET A 128 6.62 -6.77 -16.03
C MET A 128 6.58 -5.65 -17.09
N GLY A 129 7.66 -4.88 -17.24
CA GLY A 129 7.71 -3.72 -18.15
C GLY A 129 6.92 -2.50 -17.63
N LEU A 130 6.65 -2.45 -16.33
CA LEU A 130 5.87 -1.40 -15.69
C LEU A 130 6.72 -0.59 -14.70
N ILE A 131 6.14 0.48 -14.18
CA ILE A 131 6.68 1.23 -13.04
C ILE A 131 5.69 1.16 -11.87
N PRO A 132 6.15 1.29 -10.61
CA PRO A 132 5.27 1.38 -9.46
C PRO A 132 4.22 2.48 -9.66
N GLY A 133 2.95 2.09 -9.73
CA GLY A 133 1.85 2.95 -10.19
C GLY A 133 0.91 3.44 -9.10
N ALA A 134 0.98 2.88 -7.88
CA ALA A 134 0.12 3.26 -6.76
C ALA A 134 0.75 4.34 -5.84
N GLY A 135 1.80 5.01 -6.31
CA GLY A 135 2.47 6.10 -5.59
C GLY A 135 3.85 5.74 -5.03
N GLY A 136 4.36 4.54 -5.28
CA GLY A 136 5.63 4.04 -4.76
C GLY A 136 6.84 4.87 -5.18
N THR A 137 6.80 5.50 -6.35
CA THR A 137 7.83 6.44 -6.79
C THR A 137 7.95 7.68 -5.90
N ALA A 138 6.94 7.96 -5.07
CA ALA A 138 6.95 9.05 -4.10
C ALA A 138 7.11 8.54 -2.66
N SER A 139 6.37 7.49 -2.26
CA SER A 139 6.37 7.00 -0.87
C SER A 139 7.68 6.32 -0.49
N LEU A 140 8.18 5.43 -1.33
CA LEU A 140 9.38 4.63 -1.03
C LEU A 140 10.66 5.46 -0.93
N PRO A 141 10.99 6.38 -1.87
CA PRO A 141 12.18 7.21 -1.73
C PRO A 141 12.20 8.10 -0.47
N ARG A 142 11.02 8.50 0.00
CA ARG A 142 10.88 9.28 1.24
C ARG A 142 11.14 8.43 2.49
N ARG A 143 10.85 7.11 2.40
CA ARG A 143 10.95 6.20 3.53
C ARG A 143 12.30 5.49 3.61
N ILE A 144 12.80 4.96 2.50
CA ILE A 144 14.03 4.15 2.44
C ILE A 144 15.17 4.77 1.63
N GLY A 145 14.96 5.96 1.09
CA GLY A 145 15.93 6.64 0.22
C GLY A 145 15.92 6.15 -1.23
N ARG A 146 16.46 6.98 -2.12
CA ARG A 146 16.42 6.72 -3.58
C ARG A 146 17.18 5.47 -3.99
N GLN A 147 18.34 5.21 -3.38
CA GLN A 147 19.20 4.09 -3.75
C GLN A 147 18.54 2.74 -3.42
N ARG A 148 17.99 2.58 -2.21
CA ARG A 148 17.29 1.36 -1.81
C ARG A 148 15.99 1.17 -2.61
N THR A 149 15.29 2.26 -2.92
CA THR A 149 14.10 2.21 -3.79
C THR A 149 14.47 1.73 -5.19
N ALA A 150 15.51 2.29 -5.80
CA ALA A 150 15.98 1.88 -7.12
C ALA A 150 16.43 0.42 -7.12
N TYR A 151 17.21 0.01 -6.12
CA TYR A 151 17.63 -1.37 -5.97
C TYR A 151 16.43 -2.32 -5.89
N LEU A 152 15.45 -2.04 -5.01
CA LEU A 152 14.25 -2.86 -4.85
C LEU A 152 13.44 -2.95 -6.15
N ALA A 153 13.22 -1.82 -6.83
CA ALA A 153 12.44 -1.76 -8.05
C ALA A 153 13.13 -2.45 -9.24
N LEU A 154 14.45 -2.25 -9.40
CA LEU A 154 15.20 -2.79 -10.55
C LEU A 154 15.50 -4.28 -10.40
N THR A 155 15.73 -4.76 -9.18
CA THR A 155 16.02 -6.17 -8.94
C THR A 155 14.77 -7.01 -8.72
N GLY A 156 13.67 -6.38 -8.25
CA GLY A 156 12.48 -7.11 -7.82
C GLY A 156 12.75 -8.06 -6.65
N CYS A 157 13.83 -7.84 -5.88
CA CYS A 157 14.19 -8.73 -4.78
C CYS A 157 13.11 -8.71 -3.68
N ARG A 158 13.01 -9.82 -2.97
CA ARG A 158 12.13 -9.96 -1.81
C ARG A 158 12.88 -9.52 -0.56
N LEU A 159 12.27 -8.64 0.24
CA LEU A 159 12.74 -8.27 1.57
C LEU A 159 11.87 -8.96 2.62
N ASP A 160 12.47 -9.56 3.63
CA ASP A 160 11.78 -9.97 4.86
C ASP A 160 11.51 -8.79 5.80
N ALA A 161 10.74 -9.02 6.84
CA ALA A 161 10.34 -7.99 7.79
C ALA A 161 11.53 -7.32 8.50
N GLU A 162 12.56 -8.08 8.88
CA GLU A 162 13.73 -7.56 9.59
C GLU A 162 14.64 -6.74 8.67
N THR A 163 14.85 -7.21 7.45
CA THR A 163 15.57 -6.42 6.43
C THR A 163 14.82 -5.14 6.11
N ALA A 164 13.49 -5.21 5.96
CA ALA A 164 12.65 -4.05 5.73
C ALA A 164 12.71 -3.04 6.90
N ARG A 165 12.79 -3.53 8.14
CA ARG A 165 13.00 -2.70 9.33
C ARG A 165 14.39 -2.04 9.32
N THR A 166 15.43 -2.79 9.00
CA THR A 166 16.80 -2.25 8.88
C THR A 166 16.91 -1.17 7.80
N TRP A 167 16.09 -1.28 6.76
CA TRP A 167 16.04 -0.27 5.68
C TRP A 167 15.21 0.96 6.04
N GLY A 168 14.39 0.89 7.09
CA GLY A 168 13.45 1.93 7.48
C GLY A 168 12.13 1.91 6.70
N LEU A 169 11.86 0.82 5.98
CA LEU A 169 10.56 0.59 5.35
C LEU A 169 9.49 0.24 6.41
N VAL A 170 9.90 -0.50 7.42
CA VAL A 170 9.09 -0.92 8.57
C VAL A 170 9.67 -0.28 9.84
N ASP A 171 8.82 0.21 10.72
CA ASP A 171 9.22 0.84 11.99
C ASP A 171 9.34 -0.18 13.13
N ALA A 172 8.49 -1.22 13.10
CA ALA A 172 8.52 -2.28 14.11
C ALA A 172 8.10 -3.62 13.50
N VAL A 173 8.72 -4.69 14.02
CA VAL A 173 8.25 -6.06 13.75
C VAL A 173 7.59 -6.57 15.03
N ALA A 174 6.32 -6.95 14.93
CA ALA A 174 5.50 -7.42 16.06
C ALA A 174 4.56 -8.54 15.61
N ALA A 175 4.12 -9.37 16.56
CA ALA A 175 3.08 -10.34 16.28
C ALA A 175 1.82 -9.66 15.74
N ARG A 176 1.08 -10.36 14.89
CA ARG A 176 -0.20 -9.90 14.36
C ARG A 176 -1.20 -9.71 15.50
N ALA A 177 -1.84 -8.55 15.55
CA ALA A 177 -2.90 -8.26 16.51
C ALA A 177 -4.21 -8.99 16.16
#